data_84637569b1043bfb5b2fbe03e9e46ec4
#
_entry.id   84637569b1043bfb5b2fbe03e9e46ec4
#
_cell.length_a   1.000
_cell.length_b   1.000
_cell.length_c   1.000
_cell.angle_alpha   90.00
_cell.angle_beta   90.00
_cell.angle_gamma   90.00
#
_symmetry.space_group_name_H-M   'P 1'
#
loop_
_entity.id
_entity.type
_entity.pdbx_description
1 polymer ?
#
loop_
_entity_poly.entity_id
_entity_poly.type
_entity_poly.pdbx_seq_one_letter_code
_entity_poly.pdbx_strand_id
1 'polypeptide(L)'
;MPQYTGYLFVHFTGEQPGGEQVYFSVSRDGMHWEDLNQGEPVLVSGIGEKGVRDPFILRNPLNGKYVIIATDLRIEAGKGWEAAQYAGSRSLMIWQSDNMTDWEGPESCEVGIPQAGCVWAPEAIFDEEKQEFLVFWASMVKEEGDEAPKQRIYASRTKDFHSFTPAEKYQEGENHIIDTTILKAGEYYY
;
A
#
# COMPACT_ATOMS: atom_id res chain seq x y z
N MET A 1 -10.75 19.71 18.62
CA MET A 1 -9.94 18.95 17.65
C MET A 1 -8.77 18.34 18.41
N PRO A 2 -8.36 17.10 18.17
CA PRO A 2 -7.16 16.57 18.80
C PRO A 2 -5.97 17.45 18.40
N GLN A 3 -5.14 17.80 19.37
CA GLN A 3 -3.93 18.55 19.12
C GLN A 3 -2.85 17.53 18.75
N TYR A 4 -2.51 17.46 17.49
CA TYR A 4 -1.38 16.64 17.03
C TYR A 4 -0.07 17.28 17.49
N THR A 5 0.85 16.47 17.99
CA THR A 5 2.14 16.92 18.54
C THR A 5 3.32 16.54 17.65
N GLY A 6 3.07 15.88 16.54
CA GLY A 6 4.09 15.44 15.58
C GLY A 6 3.50 14.70 14.40
N TYR A 7 4.40 14.24 13.55
CA TYR A 7 4.13 13.51 12.33
C TYR A 7 4.82 12.15 12.40
N LEU A 8 4.19 11.13 11.82
CA LEU A 8 4.79 9.82 11.55
C LEU A 8 4.92 9.65 10.04
N PHE A 9 6.10 9.28 9.59
CA PHE A 9 6.37 8.86 8.22
C PHE A 9 6.62 7.36 8.19
N VAL A 10 5.78 6.65 7.44
CA VAL A 10 5.90 5.21 7.21
C VAL A 10 6.44 5.04 5.79
N HIS A 11 7.59 4.39 5.66
CA HIS A 11 8.31 4.34 4.39
C HIS A 11 9.12 3.04 4.25
N PHE A 12 9.70 2.85 3.09
CA PHE A 12 10.79 1.91 2.82
C PHE A 12 12.00 2.71 2.35
N THR A 13 13.19 2.11 2.29
CA THR A 13 14.42 2.88 2.03
C THR A 13 15.09 2.59 0.69
N GLY A 14 14.63 1.57 -0.06
CA GLY A 14 15.12 1.24 -1.39
C GLY A 14 15.61 -0.20 -1.52
N GLU A 15 16.39 -0.48 -2.57
CA GLU A 15 16.76 -1.84 -3.01
C GLU A 15 18.06 -2.37 -2.38
N GLN A 16 18.57 -1.74 -1.32
CA GLN A 16 19.69 -2.27 -0.56
C GLN A 16 19.23 -3.39 0.40
N PRO A 17 20.15 -4.23 0.90
CA PRO A 17 19.81 -5.27 1.87
C PRO A 17 19.02 -4.71 3.06
N GLY A 18 17.82 -5.26 3.32
CA GLY A 18 16.90 -4.81 4.36
C GLY A 18 16.08 -3.58 4.02
N GLY A 19 16.37 -2.84 2.94
CA GLY A 19 15.70 -1.59 2.61
C GLY A 19 14.25 -1.73 2.16
N GLU A 20 13.87 -2.87 1.60
CA GLU A 20 12.50 -3.20 1.21
C GLU A 20 11.73 -3.84 2.38
N GLN A 21 11.61 -3.06 3.45
CA GLN A 21 10.84 -3.36 4.67
C GLN A 21 10.17 -2.07 5.16
N VAL A 22 9.39 -2.13 6.25
CA VAL A 22 8.70 -0.97 6.77
C VAL A 22 9.54 -0.26 7.82
N TYR A 23 9.83 1.01 7.56
CA TYR A 23 10.54 1.94 8.44
C TYR A 23 9.60 3.03 8.95
N PHE A 24 9.90 3.54 10.13
CA PHE A 24 9.19 4.66 10.73
C PHE A 24 10.16 5.78 11.04
N SER A 25 9.80 7.00 10.66
CA SER A 25 10.47 8.22 11.10
C SER A 25 9.44 9.17 11.72
N VAL A 26 9.85 9.96 12.71
CA VAL A 26 8.99 10.92 13.39
C VAL A 26 9.53 12.33 13.20
N SER A 27 8.62 13.30 13.21
CA SER A 27 8.96 14.72 13.16
C SER A 27 8.02 15.52 14.03
N ARG A 28 8.51 16.64 14.58
CA ARG A 28 7.68 17.63 15.29
C ARG A 28 7.23 18.78 14.42
N ASP A 29 7.93 19.03 13.33
CA ASP A 29 7.72 20.19 12.45
C ASP A 29 7.45 19.82 10.99
N GLY A 30 7.55 18.53 10.63
CA GLY A 30 7.40 18.02 9.27
C GLY A 30 8.61 18.27 8.36
N MET A 31 9.68 18.88 8.89
CA MET A 31 10.89 19.22 8.14
C MET A 31 12.12 18.42 8.59
N HIS A 32 12.22 18.18 9.90
CA HIS A 32 13.31 17.43 10.48
C HIS A 32 12.79 16.09 11.00
N TRP A 33 13.38 15.01 10.50
CA TRP A 33 12.92 13.64 10.75
C TRP A 33 13.97 12.86 11.52
N GLU A 34 13.51 12.06 12.47
CA GLU A 34 14.30 11.15 13.27
C GLU A 34 13.80 9.72 13.03
N ASP A 35 14.71 8.85 12.62
CA ASP A 35 14.39 7.44 12.37
C ASP A 35 14.18 6.70 13.69
N LEU A 36 13.10 5.94 13.74
CA LEU A 36 12.85 5.04 14.86
C LEU A 36 13.65 3.74 14.72
N ASN A 37 13.66 2.95 15.80
CA ASN A 37 14.34 1.65 15.83
C ASN A 37 15.83 1.71 15.41
N GLN A 38 16.51 2.83 15.69
CA GLN A 38 17.93 3.06 15.36
C GLN A 38 18.23 2.98 13.84
N GLY A 39 17.25 3.29 13.00
CA GLY A 39 17.35 3.22 11.55
C GLY A 39 17.20 1.80 10.97
N GLU A 40 16.82 0.82 11.79
CA GLU A 40 16.45 -0.51 11.36
C GLU A 40 14.94 -0.63 11.07
N PRO A 41 14.49 -1.58 10.24
CA PRO A 41 13.07 -1.73 9.96
C PRO A 41 12.25 -2.02 11.22
N VAL A 42 11.09 -1.38 11.32
CA VAL A 42 10.15 -1.59 12.44
C VAL A 42 9.30 -2.84 12.19
N LEU A 43 8.91 -3.08 10.93
CA LEU A 43 8.17 -4.29 10.54
C LEU A 43 8.88 -4.98 9.38
N VAL A 44 8.98 -6.30 9.48
CA VAL A 44 9.65 -7.15 8.48
C VAL A 44 8.66 -8.17 7.94
N SER A 45 8.54 -8.27 6.61
CA SER A 45 7.79 -9.35 5.99
C SER A 45 8.65 -10.60 5.83
N GLY A 46 8.24 -11.69 6.47
CA GLY A 46 8.83 -13.03 6.29
C GLY A 46 8.07 -13.91 5.30
N ILE A 47 6.97 -13.41 4.72
CA ILE A 47 6.08 -14.14 3.80
C ILE A 47 6.01 -13.45 2.44
N GLY A 48 5.35 -14.05 1.46
CA GLY A 48 5.27 -13.54 0.11
C GLY A 48 6.65 -13.43 -0.54
N GLU A 49 6.94 -12.30 -1.15
CA GLU A 49 8.26 -12.00 -1.74
C GLU A 49 9.33 -11.64 -0.67
N LYS A 50 8.93 -11.61 0.60
CA LYS A 50 9.79 -11.30 1.76
C LYS A 50 10.42 -9.91 1.70
N GLY A 51 9.71 -8.99 1.12
CA GLY A 51 10.00 -7.57 1.07
C GLY A 51 8.72 -6.80 0.84
N VAL A 52 8.71 -5.54 1.22
CA VAL A 52 7.57 -4.66 1.00
C VAL A 52 8.01 -3.27 0.57
N ARG A 53 7.19 -2.66 -0.27
CA ARG A 53 7.39 -1.30 -0.80
C ARG A 53 6.11 -0.49 -0.62
N ASP A 54 6.22 0.81 -0.74
CA ASP A 54 5.10 1.76 -0.78
C ASP A 54 4.10 1.56 0.38
N PRO A 55 4.58 1.48 1.65
CA PRO A 55 3.69 1.27 2.78
C PRO A 55 2.81 2.50 3.02
N PHE A 56 1.50 2.30 3.06
CA PHE A 56 0.50 3.32 3.37
C PHE A 56 -0.14 3.03 4.72
N ILE A 57 -0.13 4.01 5.63
CA ILE A 57 -0.74 3.89 6.96
C ILE A 57 -2.04 4.68 7.05
N LEU A 58 -3.04 4.09 7.70
CA LEU A 58 -4.32 4.72 7.99
C LEU A 58 -4.85 4.32 9.37
N ARG A 59 -5.86 5.03 9.84
CA ARG A 59 -6.65 4.62 11.00
C ARG A 59 -8.05 4.22 10.56
N ASN A 60 -8.47 3.01 10.94
CA ASN A 60 -9.82 2.51 10.67
C ASN A 60 -10.82 3.13 11.65
N PRO A 61 -11.76 4.00 11.22
CA PRO A 61 -12.72 4.63 12.13
C PRO A 61 -13.78 3.65 12.65
N LEU A 62 -13.96 2.48 12.04
CA LEU A 62 -14.95 1.48 12.43
C LEU A 62 -14.54 0.72 13.70
N ASN A 63 -13.23 0.51 13.91
CA ASN A 63 -12.71 -0.26 15.06
C ASN A 63 -11.58 0.46 15.81
N GLY A 64 -11.10 1.59 15.30
CA GLY A 64 -10.03 2.39 15.90
C GLY A 64 -8.61 1.89 15.64
N LYS A 65 -8.43 0.73 15.02
CA LYS A 65 -7.12 0.16 14.71
C LYS A 65 -6.36 0.99 13.66
N TYR A 66 -5.06 0.99 13.78
CA TYR A 66 -4.15 1.44 12.72
C TYR A 66 -3.88 0.29 11.77
N VAL A 67 -3.82 0.58 10.48
CA VAL A 67 -3.58 -0.41 9.43
C VAL A 67 -2.46 0.09 8.55
N ILE A 68 -1.53 -0.79 8.21
CA ILE A 68 -0.54 -0.57 7.15
C ILE A 68 -0.85 -1.55 6.03
N ILE A 69 -0.97 -1.04 4.82
CA ILE A 69 -1.04 -1.81 3.58
C ILE A 69 0.20 -1.52 2.75
N ALA A 70 0.79 -2.53 2.11
CA ALA A 70 2.02 -2.37 1.35
C ALA A 70 2.07 -3.31 0.14
N THR A 71 2.86 -2.95 -0.85
CA THR A 71 3.22 -3.79 -2.00
C THR A 71 4.06 -4.98 -1.53
N ASP A 72 3.68 -6.20 -1.94
CA ASP A 72 4.51 -7.40 -1.75
C ASP A 72 5.57 -7.46 -2.85
N LEU A 73 6.75 -6.92 -2.58
CA LEU A 73 7.81 -6.84 -3.59
C LEU A 73 9.20 -6.76 -2.94
N ARG A 74 10.14 -7.56 -3.49
CA ARG A 74 11.55 -7.52 -3.13
C ARG A 74 12.44 -7.62 -4.37
N ILE A 75 12.88 -6.47 -4.87
CA ILE A 75 13.80 -6.36 -6.03
C ILE A 75 15.22 -6.77 -5.65
N GLU A 76 15.65 -6.45 -4.43
CA GLU A 76 17.00 -6.80 -3.91
C GLU A 76 17.27 -8.30 -3.99
N ALA A 77 16.24 -9.17 -3.90
CA ALA A 77 16.38 -10.62 -4.05
C ALA A 77 16.74 -11.09 -5.48
N GLY A 78 16.87 -10.18 -6.45
CA GLY A 78 17.34 -10.49 -7.79
C GLY A 78 16.27 -10.86 -8.80
N LYS A 79 14.97 -10.67 -8.48
CA LYS A 79 13.85 -10.93 -9.39
C LYS A 79 13.88 -10.05 -10.64
N GLY A 80 14.31 -8.79 -10.48
CA GLY A 80 14.32 -7.77 -11.52
C GLY A 80 12.94 -7.16 -11.79
N TRP A 81 12.96 -5.95 -12.29
CA TRP A 81 11.76 -5.12 -12.51
C TRP A 81 10.78 -5.70 -13.53
N GLU A 82 11.29 -6.30 -14.62
CA GLU A 82 10.44 -6.89 -15.64
C GLU A 82 9.59 -8.05 -15.06
N ALA A 83 10.24 -8.99 -14.39
CA ALA A 83 9.55 -10.10 -13.75
C ALA A 83 8.60 -9.62 -12.64
N ALA A 84 8.99 -8.61 -11.85
CA ALA A 84 8.15 -8.04 -10.81
C ALA A 84 6.88 -7.39 -11.38
N GLN A 85 6.98 -6.75 -12.53
CA GLN A 85 5.89 -6.02 -13.16
C GLN A 85 4.89 -6.92 -13.91
N TYR A 86 5.38 -7.99 -14.55
CA TYR A 86 4.56 -8.86 -15.41
C TYR A 86 4.18 -10.20 -14.78
N ALA A 87 4.90 -10.63 -13.75
CA ALA A 87 4.71 -11.91 -13.05
C ALA A 87 5.01 -11.76 -11.53
N GLY A 88 4.66 -10.62 -10.97
CA GLY A 88 4.83 -10.28 -9.57
C GLY A 88 3.72 -10.82 -8.67
N SER A 89 3.81 -10.44 -7.41
CA SER A 89 2.77 -10.71 -6.44
C SER A 89 1.49 -9.92 -6.76
N ARG A 90 0.34 -10.56 -6.54
CA ARG A 90 -0.99 -9.94 -6.65
C ARG A 90 -1.63 -9.71 -5.29
N SER A 91 -0.80 -9.75 -4.24
CA SER A 91 -1.23 -9.59 -2.86
C SER A 91 -0.79 -8.26 -2.28
N LEU A 92 -1.55 -7.78 -1.32
CA LEU A 92 -1.15 -6.75 -0.37
C LEU A 92 -0.59 -7.41 0.88
N MET A 93 0.44 -6.81 1.48
CA MET A 93 0.90 -7.12 2.83
C MET A 93 0.24 -6.18 3.82
N ILE A 94 -0.40 -6.73 4.84
CA ILE A 94 -1.26 -5.98 5.75
C ILE A 94 -0.84 -6.21 7.20
N TRP A 95 -0.65 -5.13 7.95
CA TRP A 95 -0.46 -5.16 9.41
C TRP A 95 -1.55 -4.34 10.09
N GLN A 96 -1.94 -4.75 11.28
CA GLN A 96 -2.89 -4.01 12.12
C GLN A 96 -2.35 -3.82 13.54
N SER A 97 -2.71 -2.70 14.17
CA SER A 97 -2.28 -2.36 15.52
C SER A 97 -3.33 -1.52 16.25
N ASP A 98 -3.44 -1.71 17.56
CA ASP A 98 -4.26 -0.85 18.42
C ASP A 98 -3.52 0.42 18.89
N ASN A 99 -2.18 0.44 18.83
CA ASN A 99 -1.36 1.46 19.48
C ASN A 99 -0.14 1.96 18.70
N MET A 100 0.06 1.49 17.44
CA MET A 100 1.21 1.78 16.57
C MET A 100 2.57 1.26 17.08
N THR A 101 2.58 0.46 18.14
CA THR A 101 3.80 -0.17 18.68
C THR A 101 3.76 -1.69 18.57
N ASP A 102 2.62 -2.28 18.87
CA ASP A 102 2.41 -3.72 18.78
C ASP A 102 1.59 -4.02 17.52
N TRP A 103 2.22 -4.67 16.55
CA TRP A 103 1.63 -4.95 15.24
C TRP A 103 1.36 -6.44 15.06
N GLU A 104 0.16 -6.75 14.62
CA GLU A 104 -0.25 -8.06 14.13
C GLU A 104 -0.03 -8.13 12.62
N GLY A 105 0.55 -9.24 12.12
CA GLY A 105 0.82 -9.43 10.68
C GLY A 105 2.29 -9.77 10.37
N PRO A 106 2.72 -9.73 9.08
CA PRO A 106 1.85 -9.40 7.96
C PRO A 106 0.86 -10.51 7.61
N GLU A 107 -0.33 -10.12 7.17
CA GLU A 107 -1.25 -10.98 6.44
C GLU A 107 -1.09 -10.70 4.94
N SER A 108 -1.07 -11.78 4.13
CA SER A 108 -1.04 -11.67 2.66
C SER A 108 -2.45 -11.81 2.12
N CYS A 109 -2.98 -10.74 1.52
CA CYS A 109 -4.31 -10.73 0.92
C CYS A 109 -4.21 -10.60 -0.61
N GLU A 110 -4.57 -11.64 -1.35
CA GLU A 110 -4.64 -11.59 -2.81
C GLU A 110 -5.86 -10.75 -3.24
N VAL A 111 -5.60 -9.58 -3.80
CA VAL A 111 -6.63 -8.62 -4.26
C VAL A 111 -6.60 -8.41 -5.77
N GLY A 112 -5.49 -8.74 -6.43
CA GLY A 112 -5.32 -8.54 -7.86
C GLY A 112 -6.20 -9.48 -8.71
N ILE A 113 -6.69 -8.98 -9.84
CA ILE A 113 -7.38 -9.83 -10.83
C ILE A 113 -6.41 -10.89 -11.39
N PRO A 114 -6.91 -12.04 -11.89
CA PRO A 114 -6.05 -13.13 -12.40
C PRO A 114 -5.08 -12.71 -13.51
N GLN A 115 -5.45 -11.70 -14.31
CA GLN A 115 -4.66 -11.18 -15.43
C GLN A 115 -3.63 -10.14 -15.02
N ALA A 116 -3.65 -9.68 -13.76
CA ALA A 116 -2.72 -8.67 -13.28
C ALA A 116 -1.30 -9.23 -13.15
N GLY A 117 -0.33 -8.50 -13.63
CA GLY A 117 1.08 -8.82 -13.48
C GLY A 117 1.66 -8.40 -12.13
N CYS A 118 0.98 -7.49 -11.43
CA CYS A 118 1.40 -6.97 -10.11
C CYS A 118 0.25 -6.28 -9.39
N VAL A 119 0.45 -5.97 -8.10
CA VAL A 119 -0.38 -5.09 -7.27
C VAL A 119 0.57 -4.14 -6.55
N TRP A 120 0.66 -2.88 -7.01
CA TRP A 120 1.68 -1.93 -6.59
C TRP A 120 1.12 -0.63 -6.04
N ALA A 121 1.86 -0.03 -5.10
CA ALA A 121 1.59 1.26 -4.49
C ALA A 121 0.13 1.38 -4.00
N PRO A 122 -0.29 0.54 -3.03
CA PRO A 122 -1.66 0.59 -2.54
C PRO A 122 -1.88 1.81 -1.66
N GLU A 123 -3.04 2.45 -1.83
CA GLU A 123 -3.57 3.42 -0.88
C GLU A 123 -5.04 3.12 -0.58
N ALA A 124 -5.61 3.82 0.40
CA ALA A 124 -7.00 3.65 0.77
C ALA A 124 -7.63 4.95 1.24
N ILE A 125 -8.91 5.14 0.91
CA ILE A 125 -9.72 6.24 1.42
C ILE A 125 -11.01 5.70 2.03
N PHE A 126 -11.43 6.27 3.16
CA PHE A 126 -12.67 5.89 3.83
C PHE A 126 -13.88 6.58 3.17
N ASP A 127 -14.84 5.78 2.75
CA ASP A 127 -16.13 6.22 2.24
C ASP A 127 -17.11 6.34 3.43
N GLU A 128 -17.35 7.57 3.89
CA GLU A 128 -18.20 7.84 5.05
C GLU A 128 -19.66 7.48 4.81
N GLU A 129 -20.14 7.51 3.55
CA GLU A 129 -21.52 7.16 3.23
C GLU A 129 -21.75 5.64 3.27
N LYS A 130 -20.79 4.88 2.73
CA LYS A 130 -20.86 3.42 2.67
C LYS A 130 -20.28 2.73 3.90
N GLN A 131 -19.57 3.48 4.77
CA GLN A 131 -18.90 2.95 5.94
C GLN A 131 -17.95 1.80 5.58
N GLU A 132 -17.10 2.03 4.58
CA GLU A 132 -16.10 1.09 4.07
C GLU A 132 -14.92 1.83 3.45
N PHE A 133 -13.82 1.16 3.24
CA PHE A 133 -12.67 1.69 2.51
C PHE A 133 -12.77 1.34 1.03
N LEU A 134 -12.40 2.28 0.19
CA LEU A 134 -11.94 2.04 -1.17
C LEU A 134 -10.42 1.90 -1.09
N VAL A 135 -9.91 0.70 -1.35
CA VAL A 135 -8.49 0.40 -1.48
C VAL A 135 -8.16 0.33 -2.95
N PHE A 136 -7.14 1.04 -3.40
CA PHE A 136 -6.77 1.12 -4.82
C PHE A 136 -5.27 0.97 -5.00
N TRP A 137 -4.88 0.46 -6.16
CA TRP A 137 -3.49 0.12 -6.50
C TRP A 137 -3.28 0.10 -8.00
N ALA A 138 -2.02 0.14 -8.44
CA ALA A 138 -1.66 -0.04 -9.84
C ALA A 138 -1.45 -1.53 -10.17
N SER A 139 -1.93 -1.94 -11.34
CA SER A 139 -1.69 -3.28 -11.89
C SER A 139 -1.32 -3.23 -13.36
N MET A 140 -0.28 -3.99 -13.73
CA MET A 140 0.09 -4.20 -15.13
C MET A 140 -0.90 -5.22 -15.75
N VAL A 141 -1.71 -4.75 -16.69
CA VAL A 141 -2.74 -5.59 -17.34
C VAL A 141 -2.73 -5.32 -18.83
N LYS A 142 -2.90 -6.38 -19.62
CA LYS A 142 -3.21 -6.29 -21.04
C LYS A 142 -4.69 -6.62 -21.26
N GLU A 143 -5.46 -5.64 -21.74
CA GLU A 143 -6.86 -5.81 -22.10
C GLU A 143 -7.01 -6.04 -23.62
N GLU A 144 -8.22 -6.43 -24.02
CA GLU A 144 -8.56 -6.58 -25.44
C GLU A 144 -8.47 -5.22 -26.16
N GLY A 145 -7.73 -5.18 -27.26
CA GLY A 145 -7.48 -3.96 -28.02
C GLY A 145 -6.20 -3.20 -27.65
N ASP A 146 -5.54 -3.57 -26.55
CA ASP A 146 -4.25 -2.99 -26.20
C ASP A 146 -3.12 -3.46 -27.13
N GLU A 147 -2.29 -2.56 -27.60
CA GLU A 147 -1.04 -2.93 -28.30
C GLU A 147 -0.06 -3.61 -27.34
N ALA A 148 0.08 -3.07 -26.10
CA ALA A 148 0.96 -3.58 -25.05
C ALA A 148 0.25 -3.52 -23.68
N PRO A 149 0.67 -4.34 -22.70
CA PRO A 149 0.20 -4.16 -21.32
C PRO A 149 0.53 -2.77 -20.78
N LYS A 150 -0.34 -2.22 -19.93
CA LYS A 150 -0.08 -0.95 -19.24
C LYS A 150 -0.57 -0.98 -17.79
N GLN A 151 0.02 -0.12 -16.97
CA GLN A 151 -0.43 0.09 -15.60
C GLN A 151 -1.77 0.83 -15.59
N ARG A 152 -2.73 0.26 -14.87
CA ARG A 152 -4.07 0.80 -14.64
C ARG A 152 -4.37 0.75 -13.16
N ILE A 153 -5.24 1.63 -12.69
CA ILE A 153 -5.68 1.60 -11.30
C ILE A 153 -6.88 0.69 -11.16
N TYR A 154 -6.75 -0.29 -10.29
CA TYR A 154 -7.80 -1.17 -9.81
C TYR A 154 -8.16 -0.81 -8.39
N ALA A 155 -9.38 -1.13 -7.99
CA ALA A 155 -9.84 -0.89 -6.64
C ALA A 155 -10.72 -2.05 -6.14
N SER A 156 -10.76 -2.19 -4.83
CA SER A 156 -11.62 -3.11 -4.10
C SER A 156 -12.12 -2.43 -2.83
N ARG A 157 -13.14 -2.98 -2.19
CA ARG A 157 -13.72 -2.44 -0.97
C ARG A 157 -13.53 -3.39 0.18
N THR A 158 -13.30 -2.81 1.37
CA THR A 158 -13.14 -3.56 2.60
C THR A 158 -13.61 -2.75 3.82
N LYS A 159 -13.96 -3.43 4.91
CA LYS A 159 -14.23 -2.82 6.22
C LYS A 159 -13.19 -3.19 7.26
N ASP A 160 -12.50 -4.29 7.04
CA ASP A 160 -11.67 -4.96 8.04
C ASP A 160 -10.23 -5.23 7.59
N PHE A 161 -9.92 -5.01 6.30
CA PHE A 161 -8.63 -5.33 5.67
C PHE A 161 -8.25 -6.83 5.70
N HIS A 162 -9.25 -7.71 5.89
CA HIS A 162 -9.16 -9.17 5.78
C HIS A 162 -10.01 -9.68 4.60
N SER A 163 -11.18 -9.08 4.41
CA SER A 163 -12.14 -9.44 3.37
C SER A 163 -12.28 -8.30 2.36
N PHE A 164 -12.07 -8.60 1.09
CA PHE A 164 -12.13 -7.65 -0.01
C PHE A 164 -13.20 -8.04 -1.02
N THR A 165 -13.89 -7.05 -1.59
CA THR A 165 -14.74 -7.29 -2.76
C THR A 165 -13.87 -7.68 -3.96
N PRO A 166 -14.44 -8.32 -5.01
CA PRO A 166 -13.72 -8.49 -6.27
C PRO A 166 -13.19 -7.14 -6.78
N ALA A 167 -11.94 -7.16 -7.29
CA ALA A 167 -11.32 -5.96 -7.83
C ALA A 167 -12.00 -5.50 -9.13
N GLU A 168 -12.16 -4.20 -9.27
CA GLU A 168 -12.71 -3.56 -10.46
C GLU A 168 -11.72 -2.52 -11.00
N LYS A 169 -11.70 -2.32 -12.32
CA LYS A 169 -10.91 -1.24 -12.91
C LYS A 169 -11.51 0.10 -12.46
N TYR A 170 -10.70 0.91 -11.80
CA TYR A 170 -11.11 2.19 -11.23
C TYR A 170 -10.74 3.36 -12.14
N GLN A 171 -9.51 3.37 -12.66
CA GLN A 171 -9.03 4.43 -13.54
C GLN A 171 -8.06 3.88 -14.59
N GLU A 172 -8.10 4.51 -15.76
CA GLU A 172 -7.21 4.20 -16.88
C GLU A 172 -6.89 5.50 -17.64
N GLY A 173 -5.66 5.60 -18.13
CA GLY A 173 -5.20 6.67 -19.02
C GLY A 173 -4.74 6.14 -20.37
N GLU A 174 -4.34 7.04 -21.24
CA GLU A 174 -3.64 6.68 -22.50
C GLU A 174 -2.31 5.98 -22.20
N ASN A 175 -1.60 6.46 -21.20
CA ASN A 175 -0.32 5.93 -20.73
C ASN A 175 -0.50 5.16 -19.41
N HIS A 176 0.63 4.66 -18.87
CA HIS A 176 0.67 4.06 -17.54
C HIS A 176 0.21 5.05 -16.47
N ILE A 177 -0.61 4.58 -15.53
CA ILE A 177 -0.95 5.28 -14.29
C ILE A 177 -0.48 4.42 -13.11
N ILE A 178 0.31 5.00 -12.22
CA ILE A 178 0.87 4.38 -11.02
C ILE A 178 0.96 5.44 -9.90
N ASP A 179 1.12 5.04 -8.67
CA ASP A 179 1.30 5.92 -7.49
C ASP A 179 0.16 6.93 -7.33
N THR A 180 -1.07 6.47 -7.51
CA THR A 180 -2.27 7.31 -7.38
C THR A 180 -2.55 7.56 -5.90
N THR A 181 -2.81 8.83 -5.55
CA THR A 181 -3.33 9.23 -4.25
C THR A 181 -4.69 9.90 -4.39
N ILE A 182 -5.54 9.78 -3.38
CA ILE A 182 -6.84 10.46 -3.31
C ILE A 182 -6.91 11.25 -2.01
N LEU A 183 -7.08 12.57 -2.13
CA LEU A 183 -7.26 13.48 -1.01
C LEU A 183 -8.70 14.02 -0.99
N LYS A 184 -9.37 13.91 0.17
CA LYS A 184 -10.63 14.57 0.43
C LYS A 184 -10.39 15.94 1.02
N ALA A 185 -10.89 17.00 0.37
CA ALA A 185 -10.84 18.38 0.86
C ALA A 185 -12.25 19.01 0.78
N GLY A 186 -12.93 19.12 1.93
CA GLY A 186 -14.32 19.52 2.01
C GLY A 186 -15.25 18.49 1.35
N GLU A 187 -16.00 18.91 0.34
CA GLU A 187 -16.92 18.05 -0.42
C GLU A 187 -16.27 17.45 -1.69
N TYR A 188 -15.01 17.77 -1.97
CA TYR A 188 -14.30 17.36 -3.18
C TYR A 188 -13.24 16.30 -2.90
N TYR A 189 -13.02 15.48 -3.92
CA TYR A 189 -11.90 14.52 -3.99
C TYR A 189 -10.96 14.96 -5.12
N TYR A 190 -9.66 14.90 -4.84
CA TYR A 190 -8.60 15.30 -5.76
C TYR A 190 -7.65 14.14 -6.00
#